data_92e3a9472f4de73eb9e1f76de4b760da
#
_entry.id   92e3a9472f4de73eb9e1f76de4b760da
#
_cell.length_a   1.000
_cell.length_b   1.000
_cell.length_c   1.000
_cell.angle_alpha   90.00
_cell.angle_beta   90.00
_cell.angle_gamma   90.00
#
_symmetry.space_group_name_H-M   'P 1'
#
loop_
_entity.id
_entity.type
_entity.pdbx_description
1 polymer ?
#
loop_
_entity_poly.entity_id
_entity_poly.type
_entity_poly.pdbx_seq_one_letter_code
_entity_poly.pdbx_strand_id
1 'polypeptide(L)'
;MIILGLDLSLSSTGWNLITHENTVLGNDKISTNAKKNTEFERIYIIANEVKELIEVNSVDVVVAENQFFGGNARTGLTLSKLMGAIIYVCQELEVQFELLTPTQARKILTGDGKLKKDGVAKYIRENYIDIGEYSDKEIKTKDIKKTSDIYDSFAISLAWNKQNNLNEKWNK
;
A
#
# COMPACT_ATOMS: atom_id res chain seq x y z
N MET A 1 7.64 9.63 -12.41
CA MET A 1 6.47 8.77 -12.12
C MET A 1 6.34 8.64 -10.61
N ILE A 2 5.15 8.92 -10.08
CA ILE A 2 4.80 8.81 -8.67
C ILE A 2 3.85 7.63 -8.46
N ILE A 3 4.16 6.77 -7.51
CA ILE A 3 3.47 5.52 -7.21
C ILE A 3 2.83 5.64 -5.83
N LEU A 4 1.53 5.41 -5.73
CA LEU A 4 0.79 5.30 -4.47
C LEU A 4 0.56 3.82 -4.15
N GLY A 5 1.18 3.32 -3.08
CA GLY A 5 0.96 1.98 -2.56
C GLY A 5 -0.13 1.97 -1.49
N LEU A 6 -1.05 1.00 -1.56
CA LEU A 6 -2.17 0.87 -0.63
C LEU A 6 -2.26 -0.55 -0.03
N ASP A 7 -2.27 -0.63 1.31
CA ASP A 7 -2.76 -1.80 2.05
C ASP A 7 -4.18 -1.50 2.56
N LEU A 8 -5.18 -1.95 1.81
CA LEU A 8 -6.58 -1.59 2.03
C LEU A 8 -7.17 -2.30 3.24
N SER A 9 -7.69 -1.54 4.18
CA SER A 9 -8.45 -2.00 5.32
C SER A 9 -9.47 -0.95 5.75
N LEU A 10 -10.68 -1.37 6.12
CA LEU A 10 -11.70 -0.42 6.55
C LEU A 10 -11.35 0.29 7.86
N SER A 11 -10.53 -0.30 8.70
CA SER A 11 -10.14 0.28 10.00
C SER A 11 -8.87 1.12 9.94
N SER A 12 -7.93 0.72 9.09
CA SER A 12 -6.61 1.33 8.98
C SER A 12 -6.02 0.99 7.61
N THR A 13 -6.25 1.83 6.61
CA THR A 13 -5.61 1.71 5.29
C THR A 13 -4.23 2.33 5.36
N GLY A 14 -3.18 1.53 5.20
CA GLY A 14 -1.81 2.02 5.07
C GLY A 14 -1.56 2.55 3.66
N TRP A 15 -0.83 3.67 3.57
CA TRP A 15 -0.44 4.22 2.27
C TRP A 15 1.01 4.72 2.29
N ASN A 16 1.62 4.73 1.11
CA ASN A 16 2.91 5.36 0.86
C ASN A 16 2.95 5.96 -0.54
N LEU A 17 3.75 7.00 -0.69
CA LEU A 17 4.08 7.62 -1.97
C LEU A 17 5.58 7.46 -2.22
N ILE A 18 5.94 6.93 -3.37
CA ILE A 18 7.34 6.81 -3.81
C ILE A 18 7.51 7.28 -5.25
N THR A 19 8.70 7.75 -5.58
CA THR A 19 9.09 7.95 -6.98
C THR A 19 9.56 6.64 -7.62
N HIS A 20 9.70 6.61 -8.94
CA HIS A 20 10.27 5.46 -9.65
C HIS A 20 11.74 5.17 -9.29
N GLU A 21 12.47 6.13 -8.71
CA GLU A 21 13.79 5.92 -8.12
C GLU A 21 13.73 5.39 -6.67
N ASN A 22 12.55 5.08 -6.14
CA ASN A 22 12.28 4.67 -4.77
C ASN A 22 12.52 5.76 -3.70
N THR A 23 12.51 7.04 -4.09
CA THR A 23 12.49 8.13 -3.10
C THR A 23 11.13 8.18 -2.43
N VAL A 24 11.09 8.16 -1.10
CA VAL A 24 9.86 8.27 -0.33
C VAL A 24 9.41 9.73 -0.26
N LEU A 25 8.19 10.02 -0.71
CA LEU A 25 7.57 11.35 -0.68
C LEU A 25 6.65 11.53 0.53
N GLY A 26 6.08 10.43 1.04
CA GLY A 26 5.22 10.43 2.21
C GLY A 26 4.67 9.04 2.52
N ASN A 27 4.19 8.88 3.73
CA ASN A 27 3.49 7.66 4.17
C ASN A 27 2.68 7.94 5.43
N ASP A 28 1.56 7.30 5.60
CA ASP A 28 0.74 7.34 6.81
C ASP A 28 -0.40 6.30 6.72
N LYS A 29 -1.42 6.47 7.55
CA LYS A 29 -2.61 5.63 7.61
C LYS A 29 -3.88 6.46 7.59
N ILE A 30 -4.85 6.01 6.80
CA ILE A 30 -6.22 6.50 6.84
C ILE A 30 -6.98 5.63 7.86
N SER A 31 -7.37 6.21 8.98
CA SER A 31 -8.03 5.48 10.06
C SER A 31 -9.50 5.84 10.18
N THR A 32 -10.38 4.85 10.28
CA THR A 32 -11.81 5.05 10.51
C THR A 32 -12.30 4.29 11.74
N ASN A 33 -13.44 4.72 12.30
CA ASN A 33 -13.96 4.17 13.55
C ASN A 33 -15.36 3.58 13.38
N ALA A 34 -15.51 2.27 13.56
CA ALA A 34 -16.78 1.57 13.44
C ALA A 34 -17.84 1.96 14.51
N LYS A 35 -17.45 2.61 15.61
CA LYS A 35 -18.38 3.13 16.63
C LYS A 35 -18.96 4.50 16.23
N LYS A 36 -18.32 5.22 15.33
CA LYS A 36 -18.69 6.57 14.90
C LYS A 36 -19.31 6.59 13.49
N ASN A 37 -18.90 5.66 12.64
CA ASN A 37 -19.23 5.68 11.22
C ASN A 37 -19.77 4.31 10.78
N THR A 38 -20.76 4.32 9.93
CA THR A 38 -21.25 3.14 9.21
C THR A 38 -20.20 2.60 8.23
N GLU A 39 -20.39 1.38 7.73
CA GLU A 39 -19.51 0.79 6.72
C GLU A 39 -19.39 1.70 5.48
N PHE A 40 -20.49 2.27 5.00
CA PHE A 40 -20.51 3.11 3.81
C PHE A 40 -19.82 4.45 4.01
N GLU A 41 -20.00 5.10 5.16
CA GLU A 41 -19.28 6.33 5.51
C GLU A 41 -17.78 6.09 5.61
N ARG A 42 -17.36 4.94 6.14
CA ARG A 42 -15.94 4.59 6.22
C ARG A 42 -15.32 4.36 4.84
N ILE A 43 -16.04 3.70 3.93
CA ILE A 43 -15.61 3.54 2.53
C ILE A 43 -15.47 4.91 1.88
N TYR A 44 -16.46 5.78 2.07
CA TYR A 44 -16.46 7.14 1.52
C TYR A 44 -15.27 7.98 2.05
N ILE A 45 -14.99 7.93 3.36
CA ILE A 45 -13.85 8.64 3.96
C ILE A 45 -12.54 8.15 3.32
N ILE A 46 -12.32 6.84 3.24
CA ILE A 46 -11.08 6.29 2.68
C ILE A 46 -10.95 6.64 1.20
N ALA A 47 -12.03 6.55 0.43
CA ALA A 47 -12.00 6.85 -1.00
C ALA A 47 -11.67 8.33 -1.26
N ASN A 48 -12.22 9.25 -0.46
CA ASN A 48 -11.93 10.69 -0.57
C ASN A 48 -10.49 11.03 -0.18
N GLU A 49 -9.96 10.45 0.89
CA GLU A 49 -8.56 10.64 1.28
C GLU A 49 -7.61 10.12 0.20
N VAL A 50 -7.93 8.97 -0.40
CA VAL A 50 -7.14 8.43 -1.53
C VAL A 50 -7.25 9.34 -2.76
N LYS A 51 -8.44 9.88 -3.05
CA LYS A 51 -8.64 10.86 -4.13
C LYS A 51 -7.77 12.10 -3.93
N GLU A 52 -7.77 12.66 -2.72
CA GLU A 52 -6.94 13.81 -2.36
C GLU A 52 -5.43 13.51 -2.49
N LEU A 53 -4.99 12.32 -2.03
CA LEU A 53 -3.60 11.90 -2.20
C LEU A 53 -3.19 11.83 -3.68
N ILE A 54 -4.07 11.35 -4.55
CA ILE A 54 -3.82 11.25 -5.99
C ILE A 54 -3.71 12.66 -6.59
N GLU A 55 -4.69 13.53 -6.33
CA GLU A 55 -4.77 14.87 -6.93
C GLU A 55 -3.61 15.77 -6.46
N VAL A 56 -3.37 15.83 -5.15
CA VAL A 56 -2.34 16.71 -4.55
C VAL A 56 -0.93 16.31 -4.97
N ASN A 57 -0.67 15.02 -5.12
CA ASN A 57 0.66 14.52 -5.43
C ASN A 57 0.87 14.16 -6.91
N SER A 58 -0.14 14.36 -7.76
CA SER A 58 -0.07 13.99 -9.19
C SER A 58 0.38 12.55 -9.39
N VAL A 59 -0.31 11.62 -8.72
CA VAL A 59 0.02 10.18 -8.76
C VAL A 59 -0.24 9.63 -10.16
N ASP A 60 0.73 8.89 -10.69
CA ASP A 60 0.63 8.25 -12.01
C ASP A 60 0.01 6.85 -11.93
N VAL A 61 0.27 6.12 -10.83
CA VAL A 61 -0.24 4.77 -10.63
C VAL A 61 -0.55 4.49 -9.17
N VAL A 62 -1.69 3.85 -8.93
CA VAL A 62 -2.10 3.29 -7.64
C VAL A 62 -1.89 1.78 -7.67
N VAL A 63 -1.15 1.25 -6.71
CA VAL A 63 -0.94 -0.18 -6.56
C VAL A 63 -1.50 -0.65 -5.22
N ALA A 64 -2.47 -1.56 -5.25
CA ALA A 64 -3.11 -2.07 -4.04
C ALA A 64 -2.85 -3.56 -3.83
N GLU A 65 -2.95 -3.99 -2.55
CA GLU A 65 -2.88 -5.39 -2.22
C GLU A 65 -4.11 -6.14 -2.75
N ASN A 66 -3.87 -7.16 -3.57
CA ASN A 66 -4.89 -8.11 -3.98
C ASN A 66 -5.11 -9.13 -2.86
N GLN A 67 -6.05 -8.85 -1.99
CA GLN A 67 -6.35 -9.71 -0.85
C GLN A 67 -7.13 -10.95 -1.29
N PHE A 68 -6.59 -12.13 -1.03
CA PHE A 68 -7.29 -13.38 -1.23
C PHE A 68 -8.23 -13.66 -0.04
N PHE A 69 -9.52 -13.77 -0.30
CA PHE A 69 -10.56 -13.95 0.73
C PHE A 69 -10.64 -15.40 1.21
N GLY A 70 -9.67 -15.84 2.00
CA GLY A 70 -9.67 -17.17 2.60
C GLY A 70 -10.18 -17.14 4.04
N GLY A 71 -11.50 -17.15 4.29
CA GLY A 71 -11.99 -17.44 5.64
C GLY A 71 -13.20 -16.66 6.14
N ASN A 72 -13.37 -15.37 5.83
CA ASN A 72 -14.55 -14.61 6.29
C ASN A 72 -15.19 -13.85 5.11
N ALA A 73 -16.27 -14.44 4.58
CA ALA A 73 -17.00 -13.88 3.44
C ALA A 73 -17.46 -12.43 3.67
N ARG A 74 -17.84 -12.07 4.92
CA ARG A 74 -18.28 -10.70 5.25
C ARG A 74 -17.15 -9.70 5.11
N THR A 75 -15.97 -10.03 5.64
CA THR A 75 -14.77 -9.18 5.50
C THR A 75 -14.39 -9.03 4.04
N GLY A 76 -14.41 -10.13 3.29
CA GLY A 76 -14.14 -10.12 1.86
C GLY A 76 -15.09 -9.19 1.10
N LEU A 77 -16.39 -9.27 1.38
CA LEU A 77 -17.39 -8.43 0.72
C LEU A 77 -17.19 -6.94 1.04
N THR A 78 -16.86 -6.61 2.27
CA THR A 78 -16.56 -5.22 2.67
C THR A 78 -15.33 -4.68 1.98
N LEU A 79 -14.26 -5.46 1.89
CA LEU A 79 -13.03 -5.06 1.19
C LEU A 79 -13.24 -4.95 -0.32
N SER A 80 -14.08 -5.80 -0.92
CA SER A 80 -14.44 -5.69 -2.34
C SER A 80 -15.19 -4.39 -2.64
N LYS A 81 -16.07 -3.94 -1.74
CA LYS A 81 -16.76 -2.64 -1.88
C LYS A 81 -15.75 -1.48 -1.80
N LEU A 82 -14.82 -1.52 -0.84
CA LEU A 82 -13.77 -0.51 -0.71
C LEU A 82 -12.88 -0.50 -1.97
N MET A 83 -12.43 -1.67 -2.42
CA MET A 83 -11.65 -1.81 -3.64
C MET A 83 -12.38 -1.21 -4.85
N GLY A 84 -13.68 -1.50 -5.01
CA GLY A 84 -14.51 -0.94 -6.08
C GLY A 84 -14.57 0.59 -6.03
N ALA A 85 -14.65 1.19 -4.84
CA ALA A 85 -14.63 2.63 -4.67
C ALA A 85 -13.28 3.24 -5.08
N ILE A 86 -12.16 2.61 -4.72
CA ILE A 86 -10.82 3.04 -5.13
C ILE A 86 -10.61 2.91 -6.65
N ILE A 87 -11.06 1.80 -7.25
CA ILE A 87 -11.02 1.62 -8.71
C ILE A 87 -11.81 2.74 -9.41
N TYR A 88 -13.01 3.07 -8.90
CA TYR A 88 -13.81 4.17 -9.45
C TYR A 88 -13.05 5.52 -9.39
N VAL A 89 -12.44 5.84 -8.24
CA VAL A 89 -11.62 7.06 -8.07
C VAL A 89 -10.47 7.11 -9.08
N CYS A 90 -9.74 6.00 -9.25
CA CYS A 90 -8.64 5.93 -10.21
C CYS A 90 -9.13 6.13 -11.65
N GLN A 91 -10.27 5.54 -12.03
CA GLN A 91 -10.86 5.71 -13.36
C GLN A 91 -11.36 7.14 -13.58
N GLU A 92 -11.98 7.78 -12.58
CA GLU A 92 -12.44 9.17 -12.65
C GLU A 92 -11.26 10.14 -12.89
N LEU A 93 -10.11 9.86 -12.27
CA LEU A 93 -8.90 10.69 -12.34
C LEU A 93 -7.92 10.25 -13.47
N GLU A 94 -8.30 9.27 -14.28
CA GLU A 94 -7.48 8.70 -15.36
C GLU A 94 -6.11 8.17 -14.87
N VAL A 95 -6.05 7.66 -13.62
CA VAL A 95 -4.87 7.09 -12.99
C VAL A 95 -4.85 5.57 -13.14
N GLN A 96 -3.71 5.00 -13.50
CA GLN A 96 -3.53 3.56 -13.62
C GLN A 96 -3.75 2.88 -12.26
N PHE A 97 -4.49 1.76 -12.26
CA PHE A 97 -4.71 0.95 -11.05
C PHE A 97 -4.21 -0.48 -11.25
N GLU A 98 -3.39 -0.96 -10.31
CA GLU A 98 -2.72 -2.26 -10.36
C GLU A 98 -2.89 -3.04 -9.05
N LEU A 99 -2.83 -4.37 -9.16
CA LEU A 99 -2.98 -5.28 -8.03
C LEU A 99 -1.79 -6.24 -7.92
N LEU A 100 -1.26 -6.40 -6.71
CA LEU A 100 -0.27 -7.43 -6.38
C LEU A 100 -0.72 -8.23 -5.16
N THR A 101 -0.58 -9.56 -5.23
CA THR A 101 -0.78 -10.38 -4.03
C THR A 101 0.38 -10.21 -3.04
N PRO A 102 0.15 -10.37 -1.73
CA PRO A 102 1.22 -10.31 -0.73
C PRO A 102 2.39 -11.27 -1.02
N THR A 103 2.09 -12.46 -1.51
CA THR A 103 3.09 -13.47 -1.86
C THR A 103 3.93 -13.04 -3.06
N GLN A 104 3.30 -12.46 -4.08
CA GLN A 104 4.02 -11.90 -5.23
C GLN A 104 4.93 -10.74 -4.82
N ALA A 105 4.39 -9.78 -4.07
CA ALA A 105 5.15 -8.63 -3.59
C ALA A 105 6.39 -9.07 -2.80
N ARG A 106 6.24 -9.98 -1.84
CA ARG A 106 7.36 -10.53 -1.06
C ARG A 106 8.39 -11.22 -1.94
N LYS A 107 7.96 -12.07 -2.87
CA LYS A 107 8.86 -12.79 -3.77
C LYS A 107 9.64 -11.83 -4.67
N ILE A 108 9.00 -10.80 -5.21
CA ILE A 108 9.66 -9.80 -6.06
C ILE A 108 10.68 -9.00 -5.26
N LEU A 109 10.33 -8.55 -4.05
CA LEU A 109 11.23 -7.76 -3.22
C LEU A 109 12.40 -8.56 -2.70
N THR A 110 12.14 -9.67 -2.03
CA THR A 110 13.10 -10.37 -1.17
C THR A 110 13.63 -11.67 -1.75
N GLY A 111 13.03 -12.16 -2.85
CA GLY A 111 13.28 -13.48 -3.40
C GLY A 111 12.51 -14.62 -2.69
N ASP A 112 11.92 -14.36 -1.51
CA ASP A 112 11.16 -15.34 -0.71
C ASP A 112 9.70 -14.89 -0.49
N GLY A 113 8.77 -15.53 -1.20
CA GLY A 113 7.33 -15.26 -1.06
C GLY A 113 6.73 -15.70 0.28
N LYS A 114 7.45 -16.50 1.09
CA LYS A 114 7.01 -16.99 2.40
C LYS A 114 7.57 -16.18 3.58
N LEU A 115 8.41 -15.18 3.31
CA LEU A 115 8.99 -14.33 4.34
C LEU A 115 7.88 -13.69 5.20
N LYS A 116 8.04 -13.74 6.52
CA LYS A 116 7.05 -13.16 7.46
C LYS A 116 7.06 -11.64 7.40
N LYS A 117 5.95 -11.00 7.80
CA LYS A 117 5.78 -9.54 7.80
C LYS A 117 6.95 -8.79 8.45
N ASP A 118 7.43 -9.24 9.62
CA ASP A 118 8.57 -8.62 10.32
C ASP A 118 9.86 -8.67 9.49
N GLY A 119 10.08 -9.78 8.77
CA GLY A 119 11.21 -9.94 7.85
C GLY A 119 11.10 -9.02 6.64
N VAL A 120 9.89 -8.84 6.09
CA VAL A 120 9.64 -7.90 4.98
C VAL A 120 9.88 -6.46 5.43
N ALA A 121 9.36 -6.06 6.59
CA ALA A 121 9.56 -4.74 7.16
C ALA A 121 11.06 -4.45 7.41
N LYS A 122 11.79 -5.43 7.93
CA LYS A 122 13.24 -5.33 8.11
C LYS A 122 13.95 -5.15 6.77
N TYR A 123 13.62 -5.98 5.77
CA TYR A 123 14.23 -5.92 4.44
C TYR A 123 14.00 -4.55 3.77
N ILE A 124 12.79 -4.02 3.86
CA ILE A 124 12.45 -2.70 3.30
C ILE A 124 13.31 -1.61 3.95
N ARG A 125 13.43 -1.60 5.28
CA ARG A 125 14.26 -0.62 6.00
C ARG A 125 15.73 -0.69 5.62
N GLU A 126 16.28 -1.88 5.46
CA GLU A 126 17.71 -2.07 5.17
C GLU A 126 18.08 -1.77 3.72
N ASN A 127 17.12 -1.83 2.77
CA ASN A 127 17.44 -1.80 1.34
C ASN A 127 16.79 -0.65 0.56
N TYR A 128 15.72 -0.03 1.06
CA TYR A 128 14.92 0.91 0.27
C TYR A 128 14.63 2.23 0.95
N ILE A 129 14.65 2.29 2.27
CA ILE A 129 14.13 3.44 2.97
C ILE A 129 15.24 4.05 3.84
N ASP A 130 15.79 5.15 3.37
CA ASP A 130 16.37 6.15 4.25
C ASP A 130 15.20 6.93 4.86
N ILE A 131 14.59 6.37 5.89
CA ILE A 131 13.48 6.99 6.62
C ILE A 131 14.11 7.95 7.62
N GLY A 132 14.47 9.15 7.19
CA GLY A 132 15.22 10.14 7.95
C GLY A 132 14.73 10.42 9.38
N GLU A 133 13.43 10.36 9.66
CA GLU A 133 12.90 10.54 11.03
C GLU A 133 12.54 9.23 11.76
N TYR A 134 12.45 8.11 11.04
CA TYR A 134 12.13 6.80 11.63
C TYR A 134 13.35 5.92 11.85
N SER A 135 14.53 6.31 11.33
CA SER A 135 15.77 5.52 11.41
C SER A 135 16.38 5.47 12.80
N ASP A 136 16.17 6.48 13.64
CA ASP A 136 16.87 6.62 14.93
C ASP A 136 16.07 6.19 16.16
N LYS A 137 14.80 5.85 16.03
CA LYS A 137 14.07 5.19 17.11
C LYS A 137 14.15 3.69 16.91
N GLU A 138 14.88 2.98 17.80
CA GLU A 138 14.69 1.54 17.99
C GLU A 138 13.19 1.22 18.00
N ILE A 139 12.66 0.82 16.83
CA ILE A 139 11.25 0.43 16.72
C ILE A 139 11.14 -0.88 17.48
N LYS A 140 10.71 -0.80 18.73
CA LYS A 140 10.41 -1.97 19.55
C LYS A 140 9.35 -2.80 18.81
N THR A 141 9.37 -4.11 18.98
CA THR A 141 8.43 -5.06 18.33
C THR A 141 6.95 -4.65 18.46
N LYS A 142 6.60 -3.84 19.48
CA LYS A 142 5.26 -3.24 19.64
C LYS A 142 4.94 -2.14 18.62
N ASP A 143 5.95 -1.43 18.13
CA ASP A 143 5.76 -0.32 17.17
C ASP A 143 5.62 -0.86 15.74
N ILE A 144 6.25 -2.00 15.41
CA ILE A 144 6.06 -2.71 14.14
C ILE A 144 4.58 -3.10 13.95
N LYS A 145 3.89 -3.54 15.01
CA LYS A 145 2.45 -3.84 14.93
C LYS A 145 1.58 -2.62 14.65
N LYS A 146 1.99 -1.42 15.06
CA LYS A 146 1.26 -0.18 14.79
C LYS A 146 1.52 0.38 13.40
N THR A 147 2.65 0.01 12.79
CA THR A 147 3.09 0.48 11.47
C THR A 147 3.04 -0.61 10.41
N SER A 148 2.52 -1.81 10.72
CA SER A 148 2.46 -2.95 9.78
C SER A 148 1.78 -2.61 8.47
N ASP A 149 0.67 -1.87 8.53
CA ASP A 149 -0.13 -1.49 7.36
C ASP A 149 0.68 -0.58 6.41
N ILE A 150 1.55 0.29 6.97
CA ILE A 150 2.47 1.15 6.20
C ILE A 150 3.54 0.28 5.51
N TYR A 151 4.16 -0.66 6.22
CA TYR A 151 5.14 -1.55 5.59
C TYR A 151 4.54 -2.49 4.55
N ASP A 152 3.31 -2.96 4.76
CA ASP A 152 2.59 -3.75 3.77
C ASP A 152 2.30 -2.90 2.51
N SER A 153 1.94 -1.62 2.65
CA SER A 153 1.78 -0.72 1.51
C SER A 153 3.11 -0.48 0.76
N PHE A 154 4.23 -0.30 1.48
CA PHE A 154 5.57 -0.21 0.85
C PHE A 154 5.96 -1.49 0.12
N ALA A 155 5.64 -2.66 0.68
CA ALA A 155 5.93 -3.93 0.03
C ALA A 155 5.26 -4.02 -1.35
N ILE A 156 4.04 -3.50 -1.48
CA ILE A 156 3.28 -3.49 -2.72
C ILE A 156 3.88 -2.51 -3.74
N SER A 157 4.08 -1.24 -3.37
CA SER A 157 4.57 -0.21 -4.29
C SER A 157 6.00 -0.49 -4.77
N LEU A 158 6.90 -0.87 -3.85
CA LEU A 158 8.29 -1.19 -4.19
C LEU A 158 8.40 -2.46 -5.06
N ALA A 159 7.56 -3.48 -4.81
CA ALA A 159 7.54 -4.67 -5.63
C ALA A 159 7.07 -4.37 -7.06
N TRP A 160 6.00 -3.59 -7.20
CA TRP A 160 5.50 -3.16 -8.50
C TRP A 160 6.56 -2.35 -9.25
N ASN A 161 7.17 -1.38 -8.59
CA ASN A 161 8.23 -0.55 -9.18
C ASN A 161 9.43 -1.38 -9.63
N LYS A 162 9.91 -2.29 -8.81
CA LYS A 162 11.01 -3.19 -9.14
C LYS A 162 10.70 -4.07 -10.35
N GLN A 163 9.49 -4.60 -10.44
CA GLN A 163 9.04 -5.43 -11.56
C GLN A 163 9.01 -4.63 -12.87
N ASN A 164 8.51 -3.41 -12.85
CA ASN A 164 8.36 -2.58 -14.04
C ASN A 164 9.70 -1.97 -14.50
N ASN A 165 10.57 -1.55 -13.58
CA ASN A 165 11.93 -1.12 -13.91
C ASN A 165 12.79 -2.25 -14.53
N LEU A 166 12.56 -3.50 -14.17
CA LEU A 166 13.21 -4.65 -14.83
C LEU A 166 12.68 -4.83 -16.25
N ASN A 167 11.37 -4.68 -16.47
CA ASN A 167 10.76 -4.82 -17.79
C ASN A 167 11.24 -3.73 -18.77
N GLU A 168 11.43 -2.50 -18.32
CA GLU A 168 11.98 -1.41 -19.15
C GLU A 168 13.42 -1.67 -19.60
N LYS A 169 14.23 -2.36 -18.81
CA LYS A 169 15.62 -2.74 -19.18
C LYS A 169 15.70 -3.80 -20.27
N TRP A 170 14.66 -4.60 -20.47
CA TRP A 170 14.61 -5.65 -21.48
C TRP A 170 13.99 -5.20 -22.81
N ASN A 171 13.31 -4.04 -22.81
CA ASN A 171 12.67 -3.47 -24.00
C ASN A 171 13.53 -2.42 -24.71
N LYS A 172 14.78 -2.25 -24.32
CA LYS A 172 15.82 -1.42 -24.97
C LYS A 172 16.88 -2.31 -25.61
#